data_e2dafc834ebb07a00c706a4b98911fe7
#
_entry.id   e2dafc834ebb07a00c706a4b98911fe7
#
_cell.length_a   1.000
_cell.length_b   1.000
_cell.length_c   1.000
_cell.angle_alpha   90.00
_cell.angle_beta   90.00
_cell.angle_gamma   90.00
#
_symmetry.space_group_name_H-M   'P 1'
#
loop_
_entity.id
_entity.type
_entity.pdbx_description
1 polymer ?
#
loop_
_entity_poly.entity_id
_entity_poly.type
_entity_poly.pdbx_seq_one_letter_code
_entity_poly.pdbx_strand_id
1 'polypeptide(L)'
;MNQTSIGRRIRACREEKGWKQETFAEKIGLSVAYTGMIERGEKVPKLETFIRIANVLEVSADLLLADVLQAQSYADTSARTAAINSLGKEGRERIYDVIDTLLRHEKETM
;
A
#
# COMPACT_ATOMS: atom_id res chain seq x y z
N MET A 1 -12.49 -13.17 6.31
CA MET A 1 -11.66 -12.04 5.88
C MET A 1 -12.28 -10.74 6.35
N ASN A 2 -11.48 -9.83 6.88
CA ASN A 2 -11.98 -8.55 7.37
C ASN A 2 -12.02 -7.50 6.24
N GLN A 3 -13.15 -7.42 5.53
CA GLN A 3 -13.35 -6.48 4.42
C GLN A 3 -13.30 -5.03 4.88
N THR A 4 -13.69 -4.78 6.13
CA THR A 4 -13.70 -3.44 6.70
C THR A 4 -12.28 -2.86 6.82
N SER A 5 -11.30 -3.72 7.11
CA SER A 5 -9.89 -3.28 7.20
C SER A 5 -9.37 -2.78 5.87
N ILE A 6 -9.69 -3.47 4.77
CA ILE A 6 -9.27 -3.08 3.43
C ILE A 6 -9.87 -1.71 3.10
N GLY A 7 -11.16 -1.55 3.32
CA GLY A 7 -11.87 -0.30 3.05
C GLY A 7 -11.33 0.87 3.86
N ARG A 8 -11.02 0.64 5.14
CA ARG A 8 -10.44 1.68 6.00
C ARG A 8 -9.08 2.15 5.51
N ARG A 9 -8.25 1.22 5.06
CA ARG A 9 -6.93 1.56 4.52
C ARG A 9 -7.04 2.33 3.21
N ILE A 10 -7.98 1.94 2.34
CA ILE A 10 -8.26 2.68 1.11
C ILE A 10 -8.69 4.11 1.45
N ARG A 11 -9.61 4.26 2.39
CA ARG A 11 -10.09 5.58 2.82
C ARG A 11 -8.96 6.42 3.40
N ALA A 12 -8.14 5.84 4.27
CA ALA A 12 -7.01 6.54 4.88
C ALA A 12 -6.04 7.06 3.82
N CYS A 13 -5.71 6.23 2.82
CA CYS A 13 -4.83 6.63 1.72
C CYS A 13 -5.46 7.73 0.88
N ARG A 14 -6.76 7.66 0.63
CA ARG A 14 -7.49 8.71 -0.10
C ARG A 14 -7.43 10.04 0.65
N GLU A 15 -7.71 10.01 1.96
CA GLU A 15 -7.69 11.21 2.80
C GLU A 15 -6.29 11.81 2.89
N GLU A 16 -5.27 10.98 2.94
CA GLU A 16 -3.88 11.42 2.93
C GLU A 16 -3.52 12.17 1.65
N LYS A 17 -4.11 11.77 0.53
CA LYS A 17 -3.98 12.48 -0.76
C LYS A 17 -4.77 13.78 -0.80
N GLY A 18 -5.63 14.03 0.19
CA GLY A 18 -6.49 15.20 0.23
C GLY A 18 -7.68 15.15 -0.71
N TRP A 19 -8.03 13.95 -1.18
CA TRP A 19 -9.13 13.78 -2.14
C TRP A 19 -10.45 13.54 -1.44
N LYS A 20 -11.49 14.18 -1.98
CA LYS A 20 -12.86 13.85 -1.61
C LYS A 20 -13.25 12.51 -2.25
N GLN A 21 -14.25 11.85 -1.69
CA GLN A 21 -14.73 10.59 -2.21
C GLN A 21 -15.15 10.68 -3.69
N GLU A 22 -15.81 11.78 -4.09
CA GLU A 22 -16.16 12.02 -5.49
C GLU A 22 -14.96 12.07 -6.41
N THR A 23 -13.90 12.77 -6.00
CA THR A 23 -12.69 12.89 -6.79
C THR A 23 -12.03 11.52 -6.97
N PHE A 24 -11.95 10.77 -5.89
CA PHE A 24 -11.37 9.44 -5.93
C PHE A 24 -12.18 8.49 -6.81
N ALA A 25 -13.51 8.51 -6.65
CA ALA A 25 -14.42 7.69 -7.47
C ALA A 25 -14.22 7.95 -8.96
N GLU A 26 -14.09 9.20 -9.35
CA GLU A 26 -13.83 9.57 -10.73
C GLU A 26 -12.50 9.00 -11.22
N LYS A 27 -11.45 9.10 -10.41
CA LYS A 27 -10.11 8.61 -10.76
C LYS A 27 -10.07 7.09 -10.97
N ILE A 28 -10.87 6.35 -10.20
CA ILE A 28 -10.90 4.88 -10.31
C ILE A 28 -12.03 4.38 -11.20
N GLY A 29 -12.82 5.30 -11.79
CA GLY A 29 -13.87 4.93 -12.74
C GLY A 29 -15.09 4.23 -12.12
N LEU A 30 -15.40 4.55 -10.87
CA LEU A 30 -16.53 3.97 -10.15
C LEU A 30 -17.50 5.07 -9.72
N SER A 31 -18.75 4.69 -9.41
CA SER A 31 -19.69 5.63 -8.83
C SER A 31 -19.27 6.00 -7.41
N VAL A 32 -19.72 7.17 -6.94
CA VAL A 32 -19.47 7.61 -5.57
C VAL A 32 -20.10 6.61 -4.58
N ALA A 33 -21.31 6.15 -4.88
CA ALA A 33 -22.02 5.19 -4.03
C ALA A 33 -21.23 3.89 -3.86
N TYR A 34 -20.72 3.33 -4.96
CA TYR A 34 -19.95 2.08 -4.92
C TYR A 34 -18.61 2.29 -4.22
N THR A 35 -17.95 3.41 -4.47
CA THR A 35 -16.71 3.77 -3.78
C THR A 35 -16.93 3.84 -2.27
N GLY A 36 -18.03 4.43 -1.83
CA GLY A 36 -18.40 4.46 -0.41
C GLY A 36 -18.62 3.08 0.17
N MET A 37 -19.25 2.18 -0.57
CA MET A 37 -19.47 0.81 -0.14
C MET A 37 -18.14 0.08 0.08
N ILE A 38 -17.18 0.28 -0.82
CA ILE A 38 -15.84 -0.30 -0.69
C ILE A 38 -15.16 0.23 0.58
N GLU A 39 -15.19 1.54 0.79
CA GLU A 39 -14.53 2.15 1.94
C GLU A 39 -15.15 1.71 3.27
N ARG A 40 -16.45 1.47 3.30
CA ARG A 40 -17.14 0.97 4.50
C ARG A 40 -17.03 -0.54 4.69
N GLY A 41 -16.44 -1.25 3.72
CA GLY A 41 -16.30 -2.69 3.81
C GLY A 41 -17.56 -3.47 3.43
N GLU A 42 -18.54 -2.81 2.83
CA GLU A 42 -19.79 -3.45 2.39
C GLU A 42 -19.58 -4.24 1.09
N LYS A 43 -18.60 -3.86 0.29
CA LYS A 43 -18.26 -4.54 -0.95
C LYS A 43 -16.75 -4.71 -1.04
N VAL A 44 -16.33 -5.85 -1.59
CA VAL A 44 -14.93 -6.12 -1.90
C VAL A 44 -14.74 -5.85 -3.39
N PRO A 45 -13.78 -5.00 -3.78
CA PRO A 45 -13.54 -4.76 -5.20
C PRO A 45 -13.02 -6.02 -5.89
N LYS A 46 -13.34 -6.19 -7.16
CA LYS A 46 -12.73 -7.22 -7.98
C LYS A 46 -11.23 -6.94 -8.08
N LEU A 47 -10.46 -7.97 -8.39
CA LEU A 47 -9.00 -7.85 -8.47
C LEU A 47 -8.57 -6.72 -9.40
N GLU A 48 -9.17 -6.62 -10.58
CA GLU A 48 -8.85 -5.57 -11.54
C GLU A 48 -9.10 -4.18 -10.95
N THR A 49 -10.23 -3.99 -10.29
CA THR A 49 -10.58 -2.73 -9.63
C THR A 49 -9.62 -2.44 -8.47
N PHE A 50 -9.26 -3.47 -7.71
CA PHE A 50 -8.33 -3.34 -6.59
C PHE A 50 -6.95 -2.87 -7.08
N ILE A 51 -6.46 -3.43 -8.18
CA ILE A 51 -5.20 -3.02 -8.79
C ILE A 51 -5.26 -1.55 -9.21
N ARG A 52 -6.37 -1.15 -9.83
CA ARG A 52 -6.57 0.25 -10.23
C ARG A 52 -6.56 1.19 -9.02
N ILE A 53 -7.22 0.80 -7.94
CA ILE A 53 -7.24 1.57 -6.69
C ILE A 53 -5.81 1.76 -6.17
N ALA A 54 -5.04 0.67 -6.08
CA ALA A 54 -3.66 0.74 -5.59
C ALA A 54 -2.81 1.66 -6.46
N ASN A 55 -2.94 1.55 -7.78
CA ASN A 55 -2.19 2.37 -8.72
C ASN A 55 -2.55 3.85 -8.60
N VAL A 56 -3.83 4.17 -8.48
CA VAL A 56 -4.31 5.56 -8.34
C VAL A 56 -3.83 6.16 -7.02
N LEU A 57 -3.87 5.38 -5.95
CA LEU A 57 -3.40 5.84 -4.64
C LEU A 57 -1.88 5.83 -4.52
N GLU A 58 -1.18 5.20 -5.47
CA GLU A 58 0.28 5.06 -5.46
C GLU A 58 0.77 4.32 -4.21
N VAL A 59 0.07 3.27 -3.83
CA VAL A 59 0.43 2.42 -2.69
C VAL A 59 0.55 0.98 -3.13
N SER A 60 1.27 0.18 -2.34
CA SER A 60 1.41 -1.24 -2.62
C SER A 60 0.14 -1.98 -2.20
N ALA A 61 -0.13 -3.11 -2.86
CA ALA A 61 -1.20 -4.01 -2.45
C ALA A 61 -0.99 -4.48 -1.01
N ASP A 62 0.26 -4.71 -0.61
CA ASP A 62 0.60 -5.14 0.74
C ASP A 62 0.10 -4.16 1.79
N LEU A 63 0.22 -2.86 1.53
CA LEU A 63 -0.28 -1.84 2.45
C LEU A 63 -1.79 -1.97 2.64
N LEU A 64 -2.53 -2.10 1.54
CA LEU A 64 -3.99 -2.19 1.60
C LEU A 64 -4.47 -3.49 2.23
N LEU A 65 -3.71 -4.57 2.08
CA LEU A 65 -4.05 -5.90 2.58
C LEU A 65 -3.38 -6.25 3.90
N ALA A 66 -2.69 -5.29 4.53
CA ALA A 66 -1.85 -5.55 5.70
C ALA A 66 -2.57 -6.27 6.83
N ASP A 67 -3.85 -5.95 7.05
CA ASP A 67 -4.62 -6.53 8.17
C ASP A 67 -5.19 -7.91 7.85
N VAL A 68 -5.17 -8.33 6.59
CA VAL A 68 -5.76 -9.60 6.17
C VAL A 68 -4.73 -10.63 5.73
N LEU A 69 -3.50 -10.22 5.45
CA LEU A 69 -2.42 -11.12 5.09
C LEU A 69 -1.82 -11.74 6.35
N GLN A 70 -1.55 -13.04 6.30
CA GLN A 70 -1.00 -13.77 7.44
C GLN A 70 0.34 -14.44 7.12
N ALA A 71 1.01 -14.00 6.06
CA ALA A 71 2.27 -14.57 5.65
C ALA A 71 3.38 -14.17 6.64
N GLN A 72 4.17 -15.14 7.11
CA GLN A 72 5.31 -14.88 8.00
C GLN A 72 6.34 -13.96 7.33
N SER A 73 6.57 -14.16 6.04
CA SER A 73 7.50 -13.33 5.28
C SER A 73 7.10 -11.84 5.35
N TYR A 74 5.79 -11.56 5.38
CA TYR A 74 5.30 -10.21 5.51
C TYR A 74 5.65 -9.63 6.88
N ALA A 75 5.43 -10.40 7.95
CA ALA A 75 5.75 -9.95 9.30
C ALA A 75 7.25 -9.64 9.45
N ASP A 76 8.11 -10.51 8.91
CA ASP A 76 9.56 -10.32 8.94
C ASP A 76 9.95 -9.05 8.18
N THR A 77 9.38 -8.83 7.01
CA THR A 77 9.62 -7.63 6.20
C THR A 77 9.19 -6.38 6.95
N SER A 78 8.02 -6.42 7.59
CA SER A 78 7.51 -5.29 8.37
C SER A 78 8.42 -4.95 9.54
N ALA A 79 8.95 -5.96 10.24
CA ALA A 79 9.87 -5.76 11.35
C ALA A 79 11.16 -5.09 10.89
N ARG A 80 11.70 -5.54 9.76
CA ARG A 80 12.92 -4.95 9.20
C ARG A 80 12.69 -3.52 8.75
N THR A 81 11.58 -3.26 8.09
CA THR A 81 11.21 -1.91 7.65
C THR A 81 11.06 -0.99 8.85
N ALA A 82 10.40 -1.43 9.92
CA ALA A 82 10.26 -0.65 11.13
C ALA A 82 11.62 -0.36 11.77
N ALA A 83 12.52 -1.34 11.79
CA ALA A 83 13.86 -1.17 12.32
C ALA A 83 14.64 -0.11 11.53
N ILE A 84 14.57 -0.16 10.20
CA ILE A 84 15.22 0.83 9.35
C ILE A 84 14.63 2.22 9.58
N ASN A 85 13.30 2.31 9.66
CA ASN A 85 12.63 3.60 9.86
C ASN A 85 12.86 4.21 11.23
N SER A 86 13.28 3.41 12.22
CA SER A 86 13.61 3.92 13.56
C SER A 86 14.96 4.63 13.59
N LEU A 87 15.79 4.46 12.55
CA LEU A 87 17.09 5.11 12.47
C LEU A 87 16.95 6.57 12.07
N GLY A 88 17.96 7.38 12.41
CA GLY A 88 18.04 8.74 11.92
C GLY A 88 18.24 8.78 10.42
N LYS A 89 18.04 9.96 9.81
CA LYS A 89 18.13 10.16 8.37
C LYS A 89 19.43 9.60 7.76
N GLU A 90 20.57 9.91 8.38
CA GLU A 90 21.87 9.43 7.90
C GLU A 90 21.99 7.92 7.94
N GLY A 91 21.49 7.28 9.00
CA GLY A 91 21.51 5.84 9.14
C GLY A 91 20.67 5.15 8.06
N ARG A 92 19.49 5.69 7.79
CA ARG A 92 18.62 5.17 6.74
C ARG A 92 19.27 5.29 5.37
N GLU A 93 19.83 6.45 5.07
CA GLU A 93 20.50 6.69 3.79
C GLU A 93 21.67 5.74 3.58
N ARG A 94 22.46 5.47 4.60
CA ARG A 94 23.58 4.53 4.52
C ARG A 94 23.10 3.11 4.20
N ILE A 95 22.02 2.67 4.84
CA ILE A 95 21.47 1.34 4.62
C ILE A 95 20.94 1.23 3.19
N TYR A 96 20.19 2.23 2.72
CA TYR A 96 19.66 2.21 1.35
C TYR A 96 20.77 2.25 0.32
N ASP A 97 21.84 3.01 0.57
CA ASP A 97 23.00 3.04 -0.32
C ASP A 97 23.66 1.67 -0.44
N VAL A 98 23.81 0.95 0.68
CA VAL A 98 24.36 -0.41 0.68
C VAL A 98 23.45 -1.35 -0.13
N ILE A 99 22.14 -1.28 0.10
CA ILE A 99 21.16 -2.11 -0.62
C ILE A 99 21.24 -1.82 -2.11
N ASP A 100 21.26 -0.56 -2.50
CA ASP A 100 21.34 -0.15 -3.91
C ASP A 100 22.61 -0.64 -4.57
N THR A 101 23.73 -0.55 -3.86
CA THR A 101 25.02 -1.04 -4.34
C THR A 101 25.01 -2.54 -4.58
N LEU A 102 24.46 -3.30 -3.63
CA LEU A 102 24.36 -4.75 -3.75
C LEU A 102 23.44 -5.15 -4.89
N LEU A 103 22.31 -4.46 -5.06
CA LEU A 103 21.38 -4.73 -6.15
C LEU A 103 22.02 -4.48 -7.51
N ARG A 104 22.79 -3.41 -7.65
CA ARG A 104 23.51 -3.13 -8.89
C ARG A 104 24.55 -4.21 -9.17
N HIS A 105 25.30 -4.64 -8.15
CA HIS A 105 26.30 -5.69 -8.29
C HIS A 105 25.68 -6.99 -8.79
N GLU A 106 24.55 -7.39 -8.21
CA GLU A 106 23.84 -8.59 -8.62
C GLU A 106 23.37 -8.51 -10.08
N LYS A 107 22.87 -7.35 -10.50
CA LYS A 107 22.45 -7.15 -11.89
C LYS A 107 23.61 -7.23 -12.87
N GLU A 108 24.80 -6.75 -12.49
CA GLU A 108 25.98 -6.79 -13.33
C GLU A 108 26.55 -8.19 -13.49
N THR A 109 26.33 -9.06 -12.49
CA THR A 109 26.83 -10.45 -12.51
C THR A 109 25.85 -11.42 -13.14
N MET A 110 24.62 -10.99 -13.42
CA MET A 110 23.62 -11.78 -14.14
C MET A 110 23.69 -11.49 -15.64
#